data_3572ec3d3efb4056b5f285b5e6acbfd6
#
_entry.id   3572ec3d3efb4056b5f285b5e6acbfd6
#
_cell.length_a   1.000
_cell.length_b   1.000
_cell.length_c   1.000
_cell.angle_alpha   90.00
_cell.angle_beta   90.00
_cell.angle_gamma   90.00
#
_symmetry.space_group_name_H-M   'P 1'
#
loop_
_entity.id
_entity.type
_entity.pdbx_description
1 polymer ?
#
loop_
_entity_poly.entity_id
_entity_poly.type
_entity_poly.pdbx_seq_one_letter_code
_entity_poly.pdbx_strand_id
1 'polypeptide(L)'
;METMLAARLHDVARPFSIDEIAVPTPGDDDVLVRVRACGLVPNLKNVAYHYPEWFPFLPLPKLPAIYGLDPAGEIAAVGRHVDGLAVGQRVYVNPARSCGACAKCRRGDTVSCSSFTFAGYFGFGPGSRRIFERYPTAGFAEYMVAPASSIVALPDEVSFEEAVRFGYLGTSYAALRHAKAGPHTSVLINGATGTVGVGAVLLALAMGVPRILAVARNEKLLDALRELSPRRIRTYSTLHGPCTEWAKAQTNGFGPDVVIEALSPDAPPEVTLAAMQSISRGGTIVTVGGMDKDLPINPIWLMCNQIAYLGSAWFTTAQGEDMASMARAGTLDLSRLEHQCFPLNQVNEALEAAQHRSHGGFNNIVVTL
;
A
#
# COMPACT_ATOMS: atom_id res chain seq x y z
N MET A 1 14.90 33.24 1.23
CA MET A 1 14.51 31.85 1.61
C MET A 1 14.37 31.08 0.32
N GLU A 2 14.89 29.89 0.28
CA GLU A 2 14.74 28.99 -0.87
C GLU A 2 13.26 28.58 -1.00
N THR A 3 12.72 28.59 -2.21
CA THR A 3 11.33 28.23 -2.49
C THR A 3 11.25 26.93 -3.28
N MET A 4 10.09 26.27 -3.22
CA MET A 4 9.79 25.03 -3.93
C MET A 4 8.38 25.06 -4.51
N LEU A 5 8.14 24.27 -5.53
CA LEU A 5 6.81 24.03 -6.06
C LEU A 5 6.11 22.90 -5.28
N ALA A 6 4.82 23.09 -5.02
CA ALA A 6 3.96 22.09 -4.41
C ALA A 6 2.55 22.11 -5.00
N ALA A 7 1.99 20.94 -5.25
CA ALA A 7 0.58 20.82 -5.60
C ALA A 7 -0.26 20.82 -4.31
N ARG A 8 -1.12 21.84 -4.16
CA ARG A 8 -1.92 22.07 -2.95
C ARG A 8 -3.40 22.02 -3.24
N LEU A 9 -4.13 21.37 -2.36
CA LEU A 9 -5.60 21.42 -2.34
C LEU A 9 -6.01 22.58 -1.43
N HIS A 10 -6.65 23.60 -2.00
CA HIS A 10 -7.12 24.77 -1.24
C HIS A 10 -8.51 24.59 -0.67
N ASP A 11 -9.38 23.93 -1.45
CA ASP A 11 -10.78 23.66 -1.07
C ASP A 11 -11.14 22.22 -1.42
N VAL A 12 -12.09 21.65 -0.66
CA VAL A 12 -12.62 20.31 -0.92
C VAL A 12 -13.26 20.25 -2.32
N ALA A 13 -13.01 19.14 -3.04
CA ALA A 13 -13.52 18.88 -4.38
C ALA A 13 -13.11 19.93 -5.45
N ARG A 14 -12.06 20.70 -5.22
CA ARG A 14 -11.44 21.57 -6.23
C ARG A 14 -10.17 20.91 -6.78
N PRO A 15 -9.74 21.26 -7.99
CA PRO A 15 -8.45 20.83 -8.52
C PRO A 15 -7.29 21.30 -7.63
N PHE A 16 -6.21 20.53 -7.61
CA PHE A 16 -4.96 20.98 -7.02
C PHE A 16 -4.40 22.15 -7.84
N SER A 17 -3.83 23.16 -7.15
CA SER A 17 -3.07 24.25 -7.76
C SER A 17 -1.59 24.10 -7.44
N ILE A 18 -0.74 24.60 -8.33
CA ILE A 18 0.71 24.65 -8.10
C ILE A 18 1.03 25.97 -7.42
N ASP A 19 1.53 25.87 -6.19
CA ASP A 19 1.93 27.01 -5.38
C ASP A 19 3.46 27.01 -5.22
N GLU A 20 4.04 28.20 -5.16
CA GLU A 20 5.42 28.40 -4.73
C GLU A 20 5.43 28.69 -3.22
N ILE A 21 6.11 27.85 -2.45
CA ILE A 21 6.17 27.92 -1.00
C ILE A 21 7.61 27.79 -0.50
N ALA A 22 7.87 28.16 0.75
CA ALA A 22 9.21 28.01 1.34
C ALA A 22 9.60 26.53 1.48
N VAL A 23 10.86 26.19 1.17
CA VAL A 23 11.43 24.88 1.47
C VAL A 23 11.42 24.66 2.97
N PRO A 24 10.86 23.55 3.49
CA PRO A 24 10.82 23.30 4.93
C PRO A 24 12.20 22.93 5.47
N THR A 25 12.43 23.24 6.74
CA THR A 25 13.66 22.86 7.44
C THR A 25 13.40 21.61 8.28
N PRO A 26 14.24 20.56 8.20
CA PRO A 26 14.09 19.38 9.04
C PRO A 26 14.38 19.71 10.51
N GLY A 27 13.64 19.04 11.41
CA GLY A 27 13.95 19.04 12.82
C GLY A 27 15.20 18.21 13.14
N ASP A 28 15.59 18.17 14.41
CA ASP A 28 16.83 17.51 14.85
C ASP A 28 16.86 15.99 14.56
N ASP A 29 15.70 15.33 14.59
CA ASP A 29 15.51 13.88 14.38
C ASP A 29 14.88 13.56 13.00
N ASP A 30 14.78 14.58 12.13
CA ASP A 30 14.11 14.48 10.85
C ASP A 30 15.12 14.56 9.68
N VAL A 31 14.68 14.21 8.50
CA VAL A 31 15.41 14.43 7.25
C VAL A 31 14.58 15.30 6.30
N LEU A 32 15.26 16.07 5.45
CA LEU A 32 14.68 16.70 4.27
C LEU A 32 14.91 15.80 3.08
N VAL A 33 13.85 15.40 2.40
CA VAL A 33 13.93 14.59 1.19
C VAL A 33 13.57 15.46 -0.02
N ARG A 34 14.44 15.51 -1.02
CA ARG A 34 14.12 15.98 -2.36
C ARG A 34 13.34 14.89 -3.07
N VAL A 35 12.05 15.11 -3.28
CA VAL A 35 11.18 14.15 -3.95
C VAL A 35 11.52 14.10 -5.43
N ARG A 36 11.62 12.89 -5.99
CA ARG A 36 11.84 12.64 -7.41
C ARG A 36 10.60 12.04 -8.07
N ALA A 37 9.86 11.26 -7.29
CA ALA A 37 8.62 10.63 -7.73
C ALA A 37 7.68 10.46 -6.55
N CYS A 38 6.38 10.51 -6.81
CA CYS A 38 5.35 10.16 -5.85
C CYS A 38 4.27 9.30 -6.52
N GLY A 39 3.98 8.14 -5.94
CA GLY A 39 2.91 7.27 -6.40
C GLY A 39 1.54 7.89 -6.15
N LEU A 40 0.71 7.88 -7.17
CA LEU A 40 -0.66 8.33 -7.05
C LEU A 40 -1.56 7.15 -6.70
N VAL A 41 -2.06 7.15 -5.46
CA VAL A 41 -2.94 6.09 -4.98
C VAL A 41 -4.33 6.23 -5.60
N PRO A 42 -4.93 5.14 -6.14
CA PRO A 42 -6.21 5.20 -6.84
C PRO A 42 -7.37 5.82 -6.04
N ASN A 43 -7.32 5.72 -4.71
CA ASN A 43 -8.37 6.26 -3.83
C ASN A 43 -8.15 7.74 -3.43
N LEU A 44 -7.09 8.40 -3.90
CA LEU A 44 -6.76 9.77 -3.47
C LEU A 44 -7.87 10.76 -3.80
N LYS A 45 -8.50 10.64 -4.97
CA LYS A 45 -9.62 11.49 -5.36
C LYS A 45 -10.78 11.41 -4.37
N ASN A 46 -11.12 10.20 -3.92
CA ASN A 46 -12.15 10.03 -2.89
C ASN A 46 -11.73 10.66 -1.55
N VAL A 47 -10.50 10.46 -1.12
CA VAL A 47 -9.98 11.03 0.13
C VAL A 47 -10.01 12.55 0.09
N ALA A 48 -9.52 13.16 -0.99
CA ALA A 48 -9.45 14.61 -1.12
C ALA A 48 -10.82 15.28 -1.27
N TYR A 49 -11.79 14.58 -1.93
CA TYR A 49 -13.04 15.20 -2.35
C TYR A 49 -14.28 14.74 -1.57
N HIS A 50 -14.28 13.49 -1.09
CA HIS A 50 -15.48 12.87 -0.52
C HIS A 50 -15.36 12.46 0.95
N TYR A 51 -14.15 12.17 1.44
CA TYR A 51 -13.97 11.74 2.84
C TYR A 51 -14.46 12.76 3.87
N PRO A 52 -14.37 14.09 3.66
CA PRO A 52 -14.98 15.04 4.58
C PRO A 52 -16.48 14.79 4.83
N GLU A 53 -17.19 14.29 3.82
CA GLU A 53 -18.61 13.95 3.91
C GLU A 53 -18.82 12.49 4.35
N TRP A 54 -18.12 11.54 3.71
CA TRP A 54 -18.32 10.10 3.95
C TRP A 54 -17.79 9.62 5.31
N PHE A 55 -16.67 10.20 5.73
CA PHE A 55 -15.96 9.80 6.96
C PHE A 55 -15.56 11.01 7.80
N PRO A 56 -16.54 11.82 8.29
CA PRO A 56 -16.23 13.06 9.01
C PRO A 56 -15.47 12.85 10.33
N PHE A 57 -15.38 11.60 10.80
CA PHE A 57 -14.62 11.21 11.98
C PHE A 57 -13.13 10.98 11.70
N LEU A 58 -12.72 10.80 10.41
CA LEU A 58 -11.31 10.62 10.06
C LEU A 58 -10.61 11.98 9.96
N PRO A 59 -9.52 12.22 10.70
CA PRO A 59 -8.74 13.43 10.56
C PRO A 59 -8.08 13.54 9.18
N LEU A 60 -8.25 14.69 8.54
CA LEU A 60 -7.61 15.06 7.27
C LEU A 60 -6.61 16.19 7.51
N PRO A 61 -5.60 16.38 6.61
CA PRO A 61 -4.73 17.53 6.62
C PRO A 61 -5.55 18.83 6.54
N LYS A 62 -5.11 19.87 7.27
CA LYS A 62 -5.77 21.19 7.23
C LYS A 62 -5.48 21.88 5.89
N LEU A 63 -6.54 22.34 5.22
CA LEU A 63 -6.41 23.08 3.97
C LEU A 63 -5.82 24.49 4.20
N PRO A 64 -5.02 25.00 3.25
CA PRO A 64 -4.53 24.33 2.06
C PRO A 64 -3.50 23.24 2.37
N ALA A 65 -3.63 22.06 1.76
CA ALA A 65 -2.88 20.86 2.10
C ALA A 65 -2.10 20.28 0.91
N ILE A 66 -0.93 19.71 1.21
CA ILE A 66 -0.14 18.92 0.25
C ILE A 66 -0.48 17.44 0.48
N TYR A 67 -0.89 16.75 -0.57
CA TYR A 67 -1.13 15.31 -0.57
C TYR A 67 0.06 14.57 -1.21
N GLY A 68 -0.06 13.26 -1.40
CA GLY A 68 0.98 12.40 -1.98
C GLY A 68 1.50 11.40 -0.98
N LEU A 69 0.96 10.17 -1.04
CA LEU A 69 1.17 9.13 -0.02
C LEU A 69 2.53 8.44 -0.14
N ASP A 70 2.97 8.13 -1.35
CA ASP A 70 4.11 7.24 -1.60
C ASP A 70 5.27 7.98 -2.29
N PRO A 71 6.02 8.84 -1.58
CA PRO A 71 7.15 9.56 -2.16
C PRO A 71 8.45 8.75 -2.12
N ALA A 72 9.25 8.90 -3.17
CA ALA A 72 10.61 8.44 -3.27
C ALA A 72 11.53 9.56 -3.77
N GLY A 73 12.78 9.57 -3.35
CA GLY A 73 13.72 10.62 -3.74
C GLY A 73 15.08 10.46 -3.08
N GLU A 74 15.74 11.58 -2.85
CA GLU A 74 17.09 11.65 -2.27
C GLU A 74 17.09 12.52 -1.00
N ILE A 75 17.86 12.12 -0.01
CA ILE A 75 18.05 12.94 1.18
C ILE A 75 18.80 14.22 0.80
N ALA A 76 18.20 15.38 1.05
CA ALA A 76 18.78 16.71 0.80
C ALA A 76 19.45 17.29 2.05
N ALA A 77 18.94 16.98 3.24
CA ALA A 77 19.54 17.39 4.51
C ALA A 77 19.15 16.39 5.62
N VAL A 78 19.99 16.30 6.63
CA VAL A 78 19.76 15.47 7.83
C VAL A 78 19.76 16.34 9.09
N GLY A 79 18.89 16.02 10.04
CA GLY A 79 18.89 16.64 11.36
C GLY A 79 20.12 16.25 12.18
N ARG A 80 20.47 17.06 13.17
CA ARG A 80 21.72 16.89 13.93
C ARG A 80 21.81 15.62 14.78
N HIS A 81 20.67 14.96 15.06
CA HIS A 81 20.62 13.71 15.82
C HIS A 81 20.40 12.49 14.92
N VAL A 82 20.44 12.67 13.60
CA VAL A 82 20.21 11.58 12.66
C VAL A 82 21.53 10.89 12.33
N ASP A 83 21.65 9.63 12.78
CA ASP A 83 22.75 8.75 12.44
C ASP A 83 22.32 7.70 11.40
N GLY A 84 23.26 7.23 10.59
CA GLY A 84 23.06 6.13 9.63
C GLY A 84 22.35 6.52 8.33
N LEU A 85 21.98 7.80 8.15
CA LEU A 85 21.45 8.36 6.90
C LEU A 85 22.38 9.48 6.40
N ALA A 86 22.50 9.63 5.07
CA ALA A 86 23.40 10.59 4.46
C ALA A 86 22.73 11.40 3.33
N VAL A 87 23.19 12.63 3.13
CA VAL A 87 22.79 13.44 1.97
C VAL A 87 23.16 12.73 0.67
N GLY A 88 22.24 12.75 -0.29
CA GLY A 88 22.36 12.04 -1.57
C GLY A 88 21.88 10.59 -1.52
N GLN A 89 21.58 10.03 -0.36
CA GLN A 89 21.05 8.67 -0.26
C GLN A 89 19.66 8.57 -0.89
N ARG A 90 19.47 7.54 -1.74
CA ARG A 90 18.19 7.22 -2.38
C ARG A 90 17.25 6.55 -1.38
N VAL A 91 16.02 7.03 -1.30
CA VAL A 91 15.07 6.59 -0.27
C VAL A 91 13.63 6.54 -0.77
N TYR A 92 12.85 5.63 -0.20
CA TYR A 92 11.39 5.71 -0.13
C TYR A 92 11.00 6.21 1.26
N VAL A 93 10.02 7.10 1.33
CA VAL A 93 9.51 7.60 2.61
C VAL A 93 8.21 6.87 2.96
N ASN A 94 8.27 5.94 3.90
CA ASN A 94 7.05 5.32 4.43
C ASN A 94 6.14 6.41 5.04
N PRO A 95 4.91 6.61 4.54
CA PRO A 95 4.03 7.67 5.03
C PRO A 95 3.45 7.40 6.42
N ALA A 96 3.62 6.20 6.95
CA ALA A 96 3.13 5.83 8.28
C ALA A 96 3.75 6.69 9.37
N ARG A 97 2.93 7.36 10.14
CA ARG A 97 3.31 8.18 11.29
C ARG A 97 2.57 7.69 12.53
N SER A 98 3.23 7.75 13.67
CA SER A 98 2.65 7.38 14.95
C SER A 98 3.06 8.39 16.03
N CYS A 99 2.43 8.33 17.21
CA CYS A 99 2.76 9.27 18.29
C CYS A 99 4.12 9.00 18.96
N GLY A 100 4.75 7.83 18.73
CA GLY A 100 6.04 7.43 19.29
C GLY A 100 6.02 7.04 20.78
N ALA A 101 5.02 7.45 21.57
CA ALA A 101 5.05 7.38 23.03
C ALA A 101 3.98 6.49 23.68
N CYS A 102 2.91 6.11 22.98
CA CYS A 102 1.87 5.24 23.56
C CYS A 102 2.37 3.80 23.77
N ALA A 103 1.60 3.01 24.52
CA ALA A 103 1.99 1.63 24.84
C ALA A 103 2.24 0.77 23.59
N LYS A 104 1.48 1.00 22.51
CA LYS A 104 1.67 0.30 21.23
C LYS A 104 2.99 0.69 20.57
N CYS A 105 3.28 2.01 20.46
CA CYS A 105 4.53 2.49 19.88
C CYS A 105 5.76 1.98 20.67
N ARG A 106 5.71 2.02 21.99
CA ARG A 106 6.82 1.52 22.84
C ARG A 106 7.08 0.02 22.75
N ARG A 107 6.12 -0.75 22.22
CA ARG A 107 6.28 -2.19 21.92
C ARG A 107 6.67 -2.47 20.47
N GLY A 108 6.92 -1.42 19.67
CA GLY A 108 7.22 -1.56 18.24
C GLY A 108 6.01 -1.72 17.33
N ASP A 109 4.79 -1.78 17.89
CA ASP A 109 3.53 -1.92 17.15
C ASP A 109 2.99 -0.52 16.78
N THR A 110 3.70 0.18 15.88
CA THR A 110 3.39 1.56 15.50
C THR A 110 2.13 1.69 14.65
N VAL A 111 1.79 0.65 13.89
CA VAL A 111 0.58 0.60 13.04
C VAL A 111 -0.69 0.56 13.89
N SER A 112 -0.64 -0.04 15.07
CA SER A 112 -1.77 -0.06 16.03
C SER A 112 -1.82 1.17 16.94
N CYS A 113 -1.07 2.24 16.65
CA CYS A 113 -1.12 3.49 17.40
C CYS A 113 -2.49 4.15 17.24
N SER A 114 -3.09 4.62 18.35
CA SER A 114 -4.37 5.36 18.30
C SER A 114 -4.30 6.71 17.56
N SER A 115 -3.08 7.20 17.31
CA SER A 115 -2.81 8.39 16.49
C SER A 115 -2.15 8.01 15.16
N PHE A 116 -2.36 6.77 14.68
CA PHE A 116 -1.81 6.34 13.41
C PHE A 116 -2.28 7.26 12.28
N THR A 117 -1.36 7.69 11.43
CA THR A 117 -1.61 8.71 10.41
C THR A 117 -0.81 8.39 9.16
N PHE A 118 -1.42 8.52 8.00
CA PHE A 118 -0.72 8.57 6.73
C PHE A 118 -0.38 10.02 6.39
N ALA A 119 0.90 10.36 6.38
CA ALA A 119 1.36 11.68 5.93
C ALA A 119 0.86 11.96 4.50
N GLY A 120 0.28 13.14 4.27
CA GLY A 120 -0.28 13.50 2.98
C GLY A 120 -1.51 12.70 2.55
N TYR A 121 -2.28 12.14 3.51
CA TYR A 121 -3.48 11.38 3.20
C TYR A 121 -4.58 11.56 4.28
N PHE A 122 -4.75 10.63 5.21
CA PHE A 122 -5.69 10.75 6.32
C PHE A 122 -5.14 10.08 7.60
N GLY A 123 -5.79 10.35 8.73
CA GLY A 123 -5.46 9.75 10.01
C GLY A 123 -6.59 8.93 10.60
N PHE A 124 -6.28 8.12 11.62
CA PHE A 124 -7.25 7.20 12.23
C PHE A 124 -7.76 7.64 13.61
N GLY A 125 -7.23 8.71 14.17
CA GLY A 125 -7.64 9.18 15.48
C GLY A 125 -7.34 10.65 15.72
N PRO A 126 -7.88 11.26 16.79
CA PRO A 126 -7.79 12.70 17.02
C PRO A 126 -6.34 13.21 17.17
N GLY A 127 -5.41 12.36 17.59
CA GLY A 127 -3.98 12.71 17.67
C GLY A 127 -3.31 12.93 16.31
N SER A 128 -3.93 12.50 15.21
CA SER A 128 -3.44 12.71 13.85
C SER A 128 -3.31 14.18 13.46
N ARG A 129 -4.14 15.06 14.03
CA ARG A 129 -4.08 16.50 13.76
C ARG A 129 -2.70 17.08 14.09
N ARG A 130 -2.13 16.71 15.26
CA ARG A 130 -0.78 17.14 15.67
C ARG A 130 0.31 16.59 14.77
N ILE A 131 0.10 15.40 14.20
CA ILE A 131 1.03 14.79 13.26
C ILE A 131 1.02 15.57 11.94
N PHE A 132 -0.15 15.94 11.41
CA PHE A 132 -0.25 16.77 10.21
C PHE A 132 0.37 18.17 10.42
N GLU A 133 0.20 18.76 11.59
CA GLU A 133 0.81 20.05 11.94
C GLU A 133 2.34 19.96 12.00
N ARG A 134 2.88 18.85 12.52
CA ARG A 134 4.33 18.62 12.58
C ARG A 134 4.94 18.30 11.21
N TYR A 135 4.22 17.57 10.35
CA TYR A 135 4.66 17.15 9.01
C TYR A 135 3.66 17.61 7.96
N PRO A 136 3.63 18.92 7.65
CA PRO A 136 2.63 19.48 6.74
C PRO A 136 2.95 19.25 5.26
N THR A 137 4.17 18.79 4.93
CA THR A 137 4.60 18.47 3.57
C THR A 137 4.47 16.99 3.29
N ALA A 138 4.15 16.65 2.03
CA ALA A 138 3.99 15.29 1.53
C ALA A 138 4.49 15.18 0.09
N GLY A 139 4.25 14.06 -0.58
CA GLY A 139 4.90 13.69 -1.82
C GLY A 139 4.59 14.54 -3.05
N PHE A 140 3.56 15.40 -3.03
CA PHE A 140 3.28 16.31 -4.14
C PHE A 140 3.95 17.68 -3.94
N ALA A 141 5.20 17.68 -3.49
CA ALA A 141 6.07 18.85 -3.37
C ALA A 141 7.52 18.45 -3.66
N GLU A 142 8.33 19.38 -4.19
CA GLU A 142 9.73 19.11 -4.52
C GLU A 142 10.57 18.69 -3.30
N TYR A 143 10.18 19.14 -2.09
CA TYR A 143 10.81 18.73 -0.85
C TYR A 143 9.78 18.41 0.22
N MET A 144 10.10 17.43 1.06
CA MET A 144 9.31 17.09 2.22
C MET A 144 10.18 16.78 3.44
N VAL A 145 9.67 17.08 4.63
CA VAL A 145 10.28 16.65 5.90
C VAL A 145 9.67 15.32 6.34
N ALA A 146 10.51 14.41 6.77
CA ALA A 146 10.10 13.14 7.33
C ALA A 146 10.94 12.73 8.52
N PRO A 147 10.37 12.04 9.54
CA PRO A 147 11.20 11.48 10.61
C PRO A 147 12.17 10.45 10.06
N ALA A 148 13.42 10.44 10.52
CA ALA A 148 14.44 9.49 10.08
C ALA A 148 13.96 8.03 10.19
N SER A 149 13.15 7.71 11.21
CA SER A 149 12.56 6.38 11.42
C SER A 149 11.58 5.90 10.34
N SER A 150 11.16 6.76 9.43
CA SER A 150 10.27 6.39 8.32
C SER A 150 11.00 6.19 6.97
N ILE A 151 12.30 6.32 6.97
CA ILE A 151 13.12 6.21 5.77
C ILE A 151 13.46 4.76 5.48
N VAL A 152 13.18 4.34 4.25
CA VAL A 152 13.60 3.05 3.68
C VAL A 152 14.68 3.32 2.64
N ALA A 153 15.87 2.78 2.86
CA ALA A 153 16.99 2.92 1.93
C ALA A 153 16.71 2.13 0.64
N LEU A 154 16.83 2.80 -0.51
CA LEU A 154 16.62 2.17 -1.81
C LEU A 154 17.94 1.67 -2.39
N PRO A 155 17.98 0.42 -2.90
CA PRO A 155 19.11 -0.06 -3.67
C PRO A 155 19.13 0.60 -5.07
N ASP A 156 20.29 0.57 -5.71
CA ASP A 156 20.47 1.19 -7.04
C ASP A 156 19.63 0.52 -8.13
N GLU A 157 19.31 -0.75 -7.95
CA GLU A 157 18.50 -1.56 -8.86
C GLU A 157 17.02 -1.14 -8.91
N VAL A 158 16.53 -0.36 -7.94
CA VAL A 158 15.14 0.11 -7.88
C VAL A 158 15.06 1.55 -8.31
N SER A 159 14.34 1.86 -9.39
CA SER A 159 14.06 3.24 -9.81
C SER A 159 13.13 3.95 -8.82
N PHE A 160 13.04 5.29 -8.90
CA PHE A 160 12.08 6.03 -8.06
C PHE A 160 10.64 5.71 -8.45
N GLU A 161 10.37 5.47 -9.74
CA GLU A 161 9.08 5.08 -10.28
C GLU A 161 8.61 3.70 -9.78
N GLU A 162 9.54 2.77 -9.58
CA GLU A 162 9.26 1.48 -8.96
C GLU A 162 9.07 1.63 -7.44
N ALA A 163 9.93 2.42 -6.79
CA ALA A 163 9.91 2.60 -5.34
C ALA A 163 8.59 3.17 -4.81
N VAL A 164 7.95 4.07 -5.57
CA VAL A 164 6.65 4.65 -5.17
C VAL A 164 5.50 3.63 -5.17
N ARG A 165 5.77 2.39 -5.55
CA ARG A 165 4.84 1.26 -5.40
C ARG A 165 4.93 0.59 -4.02
N PHE A 166 5.93 0.93 -3.22
CA PHE A 166 6.17 0.29 -1.92
C PHE A 166 5.01 0.39 -0.95
N GLY A 167 4.15 1.42 -1.03
CA GLY A 167 2.95 1.50 -0.21
C GLY A 167 2.00 0.32 -0.40
N TYR A 168 1.66 0.02 -1.64
CA TYR A 168 0.79 -1.12 -1.95
C TYR A 168 1.48 -2.47 -1.80
N LEU A 169 2.75 -2.56 -2.17
CA LEU A 169 3.56 -3.76 -1.92
C LEU A 169 3.66 -4.02 -0.43
N GLY A 170 3.95 -3.00 0.38
CA GLY A 170 4.07 -3.13 1.82
C GLY A 170 2.77 -3.55 2.51
N THR A 171 1.63 -3.02 2.06
CA THR A 171 0.31 -3.47 2.53
C THR A 171 0.13 -4.97 2.28
N SER A 172 0.47 -5.44 1.09
CA SER A 172 0.41 -6.86 0.73
C SER A 172 1.43 -7.71 1.51
N TYR A 173 2.65 -7.17 1.70
CA TYR A 173 3.71 -7.84 2.45
C TYR A 173 3.32 -8.03 3.92
N ALA A 174 2.82 -6.98 4.58
CA ALA A 174 2.34 -7.07 5.95
C ALA A 174 1.25 -8.14 6.11
N ALA A 175 0.30 -8.21 5.18
CA ALA A 175 -0.75 -9.22 5.19
C ALA A 175 -0.19 -10.65 5.07
N LEU A 176 0.71 -10.88 4.12
CA LEU A 176 1.37 -12.18 3.96
C LEU A 176 2.21 -12.56 5.19
N ARG A 177 2.88 -11.58 5.82
CA ARG A 177 3.62 -11.79 7.08
C ARG A 177 2.69 -12.10 8.25
N HIS A 178 1.55 -11.42 8.40
CA HIS A 178 0.54 -11.72 9.42
C HIS A 178 -0.02 -13.13 9.26
N ALA A 179 -0.22 -13.59 8.01
CA ALA A 179 -0.64 -14.95 7.71
C ALA A 179 0.50 -15.99 7.78
N LYS A 180 1.74 -15.57 8.07
CA LYS A 180 2.93 -16.44 8.07
C LYS A 180 3.12 -17.18 6.74
N ALA A 181 2.78 -16.53 5.62
CA ALA A 181 2.95 -17.10 4.28
C ALA A 181 4.44 -17.35 3.99
N GLY A 182 4.72 -18.43 3.26
CA GLY A 182 6.09 -18.81 2.93
C GLY A 182 6.18 -20.14 2.16
N PRO A 183 7.36 -20.79 2.12
CA PRO A 183 7.60 -21.98 1.30
C PRO A 183 6.75 -23.21 1.66
N HIS A 184 6.07 -23.20 2.79
CA HIS A 184 5.23 -24.30 3.26
C HIS A 184 3.72 -24.00 3.21
N THR A 185 3.33 -22.91 2.60
CA THR A 185 1.92 -22.49 2.52
C THR A 185 1.43 -22.35 1.09
N SER A 186 0.14 -22.59 0.89
CA SER A 186 -0.60 -22.20 -0.31
C SER A 186 -1.41 -20.93 -0.03
N VAL A 187 -1.43 -19.98 -0.97
CA VAL A 187 -2.05 -18.67 -0.80
C VAL A 187 -3.09 -18.43 -1.89
N LEU A 188 -4.32 -18.15 -1.51
CA LEU A 188 -5.33 -17.61 -2.42
C LEU A 188 -5.36 -16.08 -2.28
N ILE A 189 -5.31 -15.38 -3.42
CA ILE A 189 -5.41 -13.91 -3.48
C ILE A 189 -6.70 -13.58 -4.21
N ASN A 190 -7.70 -13.08 -3.47
CA ASN A 190 -8.98 -12.63 -4.01
C ASN A 190 -8.88 -11.15 -4.41
N GLY A 191 -9.21 -10.83 -5.65
CA GLY A 191 -8.91 -9.53 -6.25
C GLY A 191 -7.47 -9.43 -6.79
N ALA A 192 -6.89 -10.55 -7.22
CA ALA A 192 -5.49 -10.70 -7.61
C ALA A 192 -5.03 -9.73 -8.71
N THR A 193 -5.92 -9.26 -9.58
CA THR A 193 -5.60 -8.34 -10.69
C THR A 193 -5.66 -6.85 -10.29
N GLY A 194 -6.07 -6.54 -9.06
CA GLY A 194 -6.05 -5.19 -8.51
C GLY A 194 -4.65 -4.77 -8.04
N THR A 195 -4.52 -3.51 -7.64
CA THR A 195 -3.23 -2.91 -7.22
C THR A 195 -2.58 -3.65 -6.04
N VAL A 196 -3.36 -3.93 -4.99
CA VAL A 196 -2.92 -4.72 -3.83
C VAL A 196 -2.71 -6.18 -4.22
N GLY A 197 -3.61 -6.75 -5.05
CA GLY A 197 -3.56 -8.13 -5.48
C GLY A 197 -2.32 -8.48 -6.29
N VAL A 198 -1.94 -7.66 -7.28
CA VAL A 198 -0.68 -7.83 -8.04
C VAL A 198 0.52 -7.77 -7.09
N GLY A 199 0.53 -6.81 -6.15
CA GLY A 199 1.56 -6.73 -5.11
C GLY A 199 1.65 -8.00 -4.28
N ALA A 200 0.51 -8.56 -3.87
CA ALA A 200 0.46 -9.81 -3.12
C ALA A 200 0.99 -11.02 -3.91
N VAL A 201 0.72 -11.08 -5.24
CA VAL A 201 1.27 -12.14 -6.11
C VAL A 201 2.79 -12.03 -6.22
N LEU A 202 3.32 -10.82 -6.51
CA LEU A 202 4.77 -10.58 -6.62
C LEU A 202 5.49 -10.93 -5.31
N LEU A 203 4.96 -10.50 -4.18
CA LEU A 203 5.55 -10.77 -2.87
C LEU A 203 5.41 -12.24 -2.45
N ALA A 204 4.30 -12.90 -2.73
CA ALA A 204 4.17 -14.34 -2.50
C ALA A 204 5.20 -15.14 -3.33
N LEU A 205 5.50 -14.70 -4.56
CA LEU A 205 6.59 -15.25 -5.36
C LEU A 205 7.94 -15.02 -4.69
N ALA A 206 8.23 -13.78 -4.27
CA ALA A 206 9.49 -13.40 -3.62
C ALA A 206 9.71 -14.16 -2.30
N MET A 207 8.65 -14.37 -1.51
CA MET A 207 8.67 -15.12 -0.24
C MET A 207 8.74 -16.65 -0.42
N GLY A 208 8.80 -17.15 -1.65
CA GLY A 208 8.95 -18.58 -1.89
C GLY A 208 7.66 -19.40 -1.78
N VAL A 209 6.46 -18.78 -1.76
CA VAL A 209 5.17 -19.50 -1.72
C VAL A 209 5.06 -20.44 -2.93
N PRO A 210 4.90 -21.75 -2.76
CA PRO A 210 4.94 -22.72 -3.86
C PRO A 210 3.65 -22.79 -4.67
N ARG A 211 2.50 -22.41 -4.09
CA ARG A 211 1.18 -22.46 -4.73
C ARG A 211 0.43 -21.15 -4.47
N ILE A 212 0.18 -20.40 -5.55
CA ILE A 212 -0.54 -19.12 -5.52
C ILE A 212 -1.80 -19.28 -6.37
N LEU A 213 -2.97 -19.06 -5.77
CA LEU A 213 -4.27 -19.14 -6.41
C LEU A 213 -4.76 -17.69 -6.63
N ALA A 214 -4.62 -17.19 -7.84
CA ALA A 214 -5.03 -15.85 -8.22
C ALA A 214 -6.48 -15.84 -8.72
N VAL A 215 -7.36 -15.16 -7.99
CA VAL A 215 -8.81 -15.09 -8.25
C VAL A 215 -9.20 -13.65 -8.59
N ALA A 216 -9.84 -13.42 -9.74
CA ALA A 216 -10.32 -12.12 -10.19
C ALA A 216 -11.35 -12.27 -11.32
N ARG A 217 -11.86 -11.14 -11.86
CA ARG A 217 -12.82 -11.14 -12.98
C ARG A 217 -12.15 -11.10 -14.35
N ASN A 218 -11.05 -10.35 -14.47
CA ASN A 218 -10.42 -10.04 -15.76
C ASN A 218 -9.46 -11.16 -16.19
N GLU A 219 -9.88 -11.96 -17.15
CA GLU A 219 -9.13 -13.14 -17.63
C GLU A 219 -7.80 -12.77 -18.29
N LYS A 220 -7.75 -11.67 -19.05
CA LYS A 220 -6.50 -11.20 -19.68
C LYS A 220 -5.44 -10.86 -18.63
N LEU A 221 -5.84 -10.16 -17.53
CA LEU A 221 -4.92 -9.84 -16.44
C LEU A 221 -4.57 -11.08 -15.60
N LEU A 222 -5.47 -12.04 -15.47
CA LEU A 222 -5.18 -13.34 -14.85
C LEU A 222 -4.14 -14.13 -15.66
N ASP A 223 -4.22 -14.10 -17.00
CA ASP A 223 -3.21 -14.72 -17.86
C ASP A 223 -1.84 -14.06 -17.67
N ALA A 224 -1.78 -12.73 -17.64
CA ALA A 224 -0.54 -12.00 -17.36
C ALA A 224 0.06 -12.36 -15.98
N LEU A 225 -0.78 -12.55 -14.95
CA LEU A 225 -0.31 -13.04 -13.65
C LEU A 225 0.23 -14.48 -13.75
N ARG A 226 -0.44 -15.36 -14.47
CA ARG A 226 0.01 -16.76 -14.65
C ARG A 226 1.38 -16.82 -15.33
N GLU A 227 1.65 -15.93 -16.29
CA GLU A 227 2.92 -15.85 -17.01
C GLU A 227 4.11 -15.50 -16.12
N LEU A 228 3.89 -14.81 -14.97
CA LEU A 228 4.96 -14.53 -14.01
C LEU A 228 5.60 -15.83 -13.46
N SER A 229 4.81 -16.87 -13.25
CA SER A 229 5.30 -18.19 -12.82
C SER A 229 4.27 -19.29 -13.10
N PRO A 230 4.24 -19.86 -14.31
CA PRO A 230 3.21 -20.83 -14.71
C PRO A 230 3.19 -22.11 -13.87
N ARG A 231 4.28 -22.43 -13.18
CA ARG A 231 4.38 -23.59 -12.29
C ARG A 231 3.76 -23.33 -10.92
N ARG A 232 3.82 -22.08 -10.42
CA ARG A 232 3.41 -21.72 -9.06
C ARG A 232 2.05 -21.03 -9.01
N ILE A 233 1.65 -20.31 -10.08
CA ILE A 233 0.41 -19.55 -10.15
C ILE A 233 -0.66 -20.36 -10.88
N ARG A 234 -1.85 -20.45 -10.27
CA ARG A 234 -3.09 -20.91 -10.88
C ARG A 234 -4.09 -19.79 -10.85
N THR A 235 -4.85 -19.62 -11.91
CA THR A 235 -5.79 -18.50 -12.07
C THR A 235 -7.22 -19.00 -12.19
N TYR A 236 -8.17 -18.23 -11.66
CA TYR A 236 -9.59 -18.49 -11.76
C TYR A 236 -10.37 -17.20 -11.98
N SER A 237 -11.25 -17.20 -12.97
CA SER A 237 -12.17 -16.09 -13.21
C SER A 237 -13.47 -16.30 -12.45
N THR A 238 -13.85 -15.31 -11.63
CA THR A 238 -15.12 -15.31 -10.91
C THR A 238 -16.34 -15.18 -11.84
N LEU A 239 -16.14 -14.95 -13.14
CA LEU A 239 -17.18 -15.02 -14.16
C LEU A 239 -17.69 -16.46 -14.34
N HIS A 240 -16.91 -17.46 -13.97
CA HIS A 240 -17.30 -18.89 -14.00
C HIS A 240 -17.99 -19.36 -12.71
N GLY A 241 -18.28 -18.45 -11.79
CA GLY A 241 -18.95 -18.74 -10.51
C GLY A 241 -18.03 -18.71 -9.29
N PRO A 242 -18.48 -19.25 -8.16
CA PRO A 242 -17.71 -19.26 -6.91
C PRO A 242 -16.40 -20.04 -7.03
N CYS A 243 -15.31 -19.51 -6.47
CA CYS A 243 -13.99 -20.14 -6.55
C CYS A 243 -13.76 -21.29 -5.56
N THR A 244 -14.71 -21.56 -4.66
CA THR A 244 -14.54 -22.47 -3.51
C THR A 244 -14.05 -23.86 -3.91
N GLU A 245 -14.79 -24.55 -4.75
CA GLU A 245 -14.45 -25.93 -5.13
C GLU A 245 -13.21 -25.99 -6.03
N TRP A 246 -13.04 -24.99 -6.92
CA TRP A 246 -11.83 -24.87 -7.71
C TRP A 246 -10.59 -24.71 -6.81
N ALA A 247 -10.63 -23.83 -5.81
CA ALA A 247 -9.50 -23.58 -4.91
C ALA A 247 -9.13 -24.84 -4.11
N LYS A 248 -10.12 -25.59 -3.60
CA LYS A 248 -9.90 -26.87 -2.97
C LYS A 248 -9.26 -27.90 -3.90
N ALA A 249 -9.72 -27.99 -5.15
CA ALA A 249 -9.15 -28.90 -6.15
C ALA A 249 -7.67 -28.59 -6.45
N GLN A 250 -7.27 -27.30 -6.39
CA GLN A 250 -5.86 -26.90 -6.56
C GLN A 250 -4.98 -27.23 -5.36
N THR A 251 -5.54 -27.63 -4.23
CA THR A 251 -4.88 -27.88 -2.94
C THR A 251 -5.22 -29.26 -2.37
N ASN A 252 -5.33 -30.27 -3.24
CA ASN A 252 -5.60 -31.67 -2.90
C ASN A 252 -6.88 -31.89 -2.06
N GLY A 253 -7.88 -31.02 -2.24
CA GLY A 253 -9.16 -31.06 -1.52
C GLY A 253 -9.20 -30.33 -0.18
N PHE A 254 -8.05 -29.89 0.35
CA PHE A 254 -7.98 -29.26 1.69
C PHE A 254 -8.32 -27.76 1.70
N GLY A 255 -8.10 -27.06 0.60
CA GLY A 255 -8.17 -25.59 0.51
C GLY A 255 -6.82 -24.92 0.75
N PRO A 256 -6.69 -23.61 0.43
CA PRO A 256 -5.47 -22.84 0.68
C PRO A 256 -5.24 -22.59 2.16
N ASP A 257 -3.98 -22.50 2.59
CA ASP A 257 -3.60 -22.20 3.99
C ASP A 257 -3.85 -20.73 4.33
N VAL A 258 -3.79 -19.86 3.32
CA VAL A 258 -3.95 -18.40 3.46
C VAL A 258 -4.90 -17.87 2.40
N VAL A 259 -5.81 -16.98 2.80
CA VAL A 259 -6.64 -16.17 1.90
C VAL A 259 -6.31 -14.70 2.14
N ILE A 260 -5.86 -14.00 1.11
CA ILE A 260 -5.71 -12.54 1.09
C ILE A 260 -6.91 -11.94 0.38
N GLU A 261 -7.71 -11.17 1.12
CA GLU A 261 -8.88 -10.47 0.60
C GLU A 261 -8.51 -9.05 0.19
N ALA A 262 -8.48 -8.78 -1.12
CA ALA A 262 -8.01 -7.52 -1.72
C ALA A 262 -9.04 -6.88 -2.68
N LEU A 263 -10.32 -7.16 -2.49
CA LEU A 263 -11.39 -6.61 -3.32
C LEU A 263 -11.65 -5.12 -3.05
N SER A 264 -12.25 -4.45 -4.03
CA SER A 264 -12.68 -3.05 -3.95
C SER A 264 -13.99 -2.90 -3.15
N PRO A 265 -14.35 -1.66 -2.72
CA PRO A 265 -15.55 -1.40 -1.91
C PRO A 265 -16.86 -1.86 -2.54
N ASP A 266 -16.95 -1.83 -3.87
CA ASP A 266 -18.13 -2.20 -4.65
C ASP A 266 -18.25 -3.71 -4.94
N ALA A 267 -17.31 -4.52 -4.45
CA ALA A 267 -17.33 -5.95 -4.70
C ALA A 267 -18.53 -6.63 -3.98
N PRO A 268 -19.18 -7.61 -4.64
CA PRO A 268 -20.25 -8.37 -4.00
C PRO A 268 -19.72 -9.23 -2.85
N PRO A 269 -20.40 -9.25 -1.67
CA PRO A 269 -19.97 -10.06 -0.52
C PRO A 269 -19.80 -11.55 -0.82
N GLU A 270 -20.57 -12.08 -1.76
CA GLU A 270 -20.55 -13.50 -2.15
C GLU A 270 -19.19 -13.92 -2.70
N VAL A 271 -18.47 -13.01 -3.37
CA VAL A 271 -17.12 -13.28 -3.91
C VAL A 271 -16.13 -13.46 -2.77
N THR A 272 -16.20 -12.60 -1.75
CA THR A 272 -15.39 -12.72 -0.52
C THR A 272 -15.74 -14.01 0.23
N LEU A 273 -17.03 -14.29 0.43
CA LEU A 273 -17.47 -15.49 1.13
C LEU A 273 -17.03 -16.77 0.43
N ALA A 274 -17.08 -16.81 -0.90
CA ALA A 274 -16.60 -17.96 -1.67
C ALA A 274 -15.09 -18.23 -1.49
N ALA A 275 -14.28 -17.17 -1.47
CA ALA A 275 -12.85 -17.26 -1.18
C ALA A 275 -12.61 -17.73 0.26
N MET A 276 -13.30 -17.14 1.25
CA MET A 276 -13.20 -17.53 2.66
C MET A 276 -13.59 -18.98 2.90
N GLN A 277 -14.67 -19.46 2.28
CA GLN A 277 -15.17 -20.85 2.43
C GLN A 277 -14.24 -21.88 1.78
N SER A 278 -13.32 -21.47 0.95
CA SER A 278 -12.31 -22.35 0.35
C SER A 278 -11.17 -22.71 1.29
N ILE A 279 -10.99 -21.95 2.40
CA ILE A 279 -9.82 -22.06 3.27
C ILE A 279 -9.70 -23.43 3.95
N SER A 280 -8.48 -23.89 4.13
CA SER A 280 -8.17 -25.11 4.88
C SER A 280 -8.43 -24.94 6.39
N ARG A 281 -8.62 -26.04 7.10
CA ARG A 281 -8.66 -26.04 8.56
C ARG A 281 -7.33 -25.52 9.13
N GLY A 282 -7.39 -24.61 10.10
CA GLY A 282 -6.21 -23.95 10.69
C GLY A 282 -5.66 -22.80 9.84
N GLY A 283 -6.34 -22.47 8.74
CA GLY A 283 -5.91 -21.40 7.83
C GLY A 283 -6.14 -19.98 8.36
N THR A 284 -5.55 -19.02 7.68
CA THR A 284 -5.63 -17.59 8.04
C THR A 284 -6.20 -16.78 6.89
N ILE A 285 -7.24 -15.99 7.15
CA ILE A 285 -7.83 -15.03 6.24
C ILE A 285 -7.36 -13.64 6.67
N VAL A 286 -6.80 -12.86 5.72
CA VAL A 286 -6.36 -11.50 5.99
C VAL A 286 -7.06 -10.54 5.01
N THR A 287 -7.84 -9.60 5.55
CA THR A 287 -8.45 -8.54 4.77
C THR A 287 -7.54 -7.33 4.69
N VAL A 288 -7.28 -6.87 3.46
CA VAL A 288 -6.50 -5.68 3.13
C VAL A 288 -7.21 -4.80 2.11
N GLY A 289 -8.26 -5.33 1.48
CA GLY A 289 -9.10 -4.62 0.51
C GLY A 289 -10.02 -3.60 1.18
N GLY A 290 -10.68 -2.82 0.36
CA GLY A 290 -11.60 -1.77 0.80
C GLY A 290 -13.07 -2.18 0.81
N MET A 291 -13.40 -3.48 0.72
CA MET A 291 -14.78 -3.95 0.72
C MET A 291 -15.51 -3.51 1.99
N ASP A 292 -16.59 -2.74 1.84
CA ASP A 292 -17.33 -2.04 2.91
C ASP A 292 -18.68 -2.68 3.27
N LYS A 293 -18.94 -3.87 2.75
CA LYS A 293 -20.18 -4.61 3.02
C LYS A 293 -20.05 -5.51 4.24
N ASP A 294 -21.16 -5.71 4.93
CA ASP A 294 -21.25 -6.69 6.01
C ASP A 294 -21.12 -8.12 5.49
N LEU A 295 -20.34 -8.95 6.19
CA LEU A 295 -20.15 -10.35 5.88
C LEU A 295 -20.86 -11.22 6.93
N PRO A 296 -21.77 -12.13 6.53
CA PRO A 296 -22.40 -13.09 7.45
C PRO A 296 -21.42 -14.22 7.79
N ILE A 297 -20.51 -13.99 8.71
CA ILE A 297 -19.52 -14.97 9.17
C ILE A 297 -20.10 -15.73 10.37
N ASN A 298 -20.14 -17.06 10.27
CA ASN A 298 -20.57 -17.93 11.37
C ASN A 298 -19.41 -18.18 12.36
N PRO A 299 -19.48 -17.68 13.61
CA PRO A 299 -18.42 -17.87 14.61
C PRO A 299 -18.13 -19.34 14.94
N ILE A 300 -19.15 -20.23 14.91
CA ILE A 300 -18.95 -21.67 15.14
C ILE A 300 -18.08 -22.27 14.02
N TRP A 301 -18.28 -21.83 12.78
CA TRP A 301 -17.45 -22.27 11.65
C TRP A 301 -15.98 -21.88 11.85
N LEU A 302 -15.70 -20.63 12.30
CA LEU A 302 -14.35 -20.18 12.61
C LEU A 302 -13.73 -21.03 13.72
N MET A 303 -14.46 -21.25 14.82
CA MET A 303 -14.01 -22.01 15.98
C MET A 303 -13.74 -23.49 15.61
N CYS A 304 -14.71 -24.15 14.99
CA CYS A 304 -14.59 -25.57 14.65
C CYS A 304 -13.47 -25.85 13.64
N ASN A 305 -13.18 -24.91 12.75
CA ASN A 305 -12.11 -25.05 11.76
C ASN A 305 -10.81 -24.35 12.18
N GLN A 306 -10.75 -23.74 13.36
CA GLN A 306 -9.57 -23.01 13.89
C GLN A 306 -9.06 -21.94 12.91
N ILE A 307 -9.96 -21.18 12.31
CA ILE A 307 -9.64 -20.15 11.32
C ILE A 307 -9.35 -18.83 12.03
N ALA A 308 -8.21 -18.21 11.68
CA ALA A 308 -7.94 -16.83 12.05
C ALA A 308 -8.50 -15.88 10.96
N TYR A 309 -9.23 -14.84 11.39
CA TYR A 309 -9.67 -13.74 10.50
C TYR A 309 -9.08 -12.43 10.99
N LEU A 310 -8.23 -11.81 10.17
CA LEU A 310 -7.39 -10.68 10.54
C LEU A 310 -7.61 -9.49 9.62
N GLY A 311 -7.55 -8.27 10.17
CA GLY A 311 -7.38 -7.03 9.42
C GLY A 311 -5.88 -6.67 9.33
N SER A 312 -5.44 -6.14 8.18
CA SER A 312 -4.08 -5.63 7.98
C SER A 312 -4.14 -4.31 7.23
N ALA A 313 -3.78 -3.21 7.89
CA ALA A 313 -3.95 -1.88 7.34
C ALA A 313 -2.69 -1.37 6.61
N TRP A 314 -1.49 -1.65 7.15
CA TRP A 314 -0.23 -1.08 6.64
C TRP A 314 0.99 -1.89 7.11
N PHE A 315 2.16 -1.46 6.66
CA PHE A 315 3.45 -2.08 6.93
C PHE A 315 4.37 -1.16 7.75
N THR A 316 5.38 -1.75 8.39
CA THR A 316 6.41 -1.01 9.12
C THR A 316 7.58 -0.62 8.21
N THR A 317 8.40 0.35 8.63
CA THR A 317 9.64 0.72 7.90
C THR A 317 10.57 -0.50 7.74
N ALA A 318 10.70 -1.34 8.76
CA ALA A 318 11.49 -2.58 8.69
C ALA A 318 10.97 -3.53 7.59
N GLN A 319 9.66 -3.64 7.41
CA GLN A 319 9.09 -4.41 6.29
C GLN A 319 9.37 -3.75 4.92
N GLY A 320 9.51 -2.42 4.89
CA GLY A 320 10.00 -1.69 3.72
C GLY A 320 11.45 -2.06 3.37
N GLU A 321 12.31 -2.14 4.38
CA GLU A 321 13.71 -2.60 4.22
C GLU A 321 13.79 -4.06 3.74
N ASP A 322 12.91 -4.94 4.24
CA ASP A 322 12.80 -6.32 3.74
C ASP A 322 12.52 -6.33 2.23
N MET A 323 11.55 -5.50 1.77
CA MET A 323 11.18 -5.42 0.35
C MET A 323 12.33 -4.84 -0.50
N ALA A 324 13.01 -3.80 -0.03
CA ALA A 324 14.20 -3.25 -0.68
C ALA A 324 15.32 -4.31 -0.81
N SER A 325 15.51 -5.11 0.23
CA SER A 325 16.48 -6.21 0.21
C SER A 325 16.09 -7.33 -0.76
N MET A 326 14.81 -7.68 -0.85
CA MET A 326 14.28 -8.64 -1.84
C MET A 326 14.43 -8.12 -3.28
N ALA A 327 14.23 -6.82 -3.51
CA ALA A 327 14.43 -6.21 -4.82
C ALA A 327 15.91 -6.21 -5.21
N ARG A 328 16.82 -5.85 -4.28
CA ARG A 328 18.29 -5.93 -4.47
C ARG A 328 18.73 -7.35 -4.81
N ALA A 329 18.17 -8.35 -4.16
CA ALA A 329 18.47 -9.76 -4.41
C ALA A 329 17.82 -10.31 -5.69
N GLY A 330 17.01 -9.52 -6.41
CA GLY A 330 16.27 -9.92 -7.60
C GLY A 330 15.13 -10.92 -7.34
N THR A 331 14.77 -11.17 -6.08
CA THR A 331 13.64 -12.07 -5.73
C THR A 331 12.30 -11.37 -5.83
N LEU A 332 12.24 -10.06 -5.60
CA LEU A 332 11.10 -9.20 -5.89
C LEU A 332 11.34 -8.48 -7.23
N ASP A 333 10.71 -8.99 -8.28
CA ASP A 333 10.81 -8.43 -9.63
C ASP A 333 9.76 -7.33 -9.83
N LEU A 334 10.20 -6.07 -9.88
CA LEU A 334 9.37 -4.89 -10.11
C LEU A 334 9.28 -4.50 -11.59
N SER A 335 10.10 -5.08 -12.46
CA SER A 335 10.17 -4.75 -13.90
C SER A 335 8.87 -5.03 -14.67
N ARG A 336 7.95 -5.77 -14.05
CA ARG A 336 6.61 -6.05 -14.62
C ARG A 336 5.60 -4.93 -14.42
N LEU A 337 5.96 -3.93 -13.61
CA LEU A 337 5.11 -2.76 -13.38
C LEU A 337 5.30 -1.76 -14.52
N GLU A 338 4.19 -1.28 -15.06
CA GLU A 338 4.17 -0.23 -16.06
C GLU A 338 4.01 1.13 -15.38
N HIS A 339 4.81 2.12 -15.78
CA HIS A 339 4.81 3.45 -15.17
C HIS A 339 4.25 4.48 -16.15
N GLN A 340 3.14 5.11 -15.78
CA GLN A 340 2.60 6.27 -16.47
C GLN A 340 2.95 7.51 -15.65
N CYS A 341 3.91 8.30 -16.16
CA CYS A 341 4.47 9.44 -15.45
C CYS A 341 3.80 10.74 -15.88
N PHE A 342 3.54 11.62 -14.92
CA PHE A 342 3.01 12.96 -15.07
C PHE A 342 3.89 13.93 -14.29
N PRO A 343 4.33 15.07 -14.88
CA PRO A 343 5.01 16.10 -14.09
C PRO A 343 4.07 16.71 -13.04
N LEU A 344 4.63 17.31 -11.99
CA LEU A 344 3.87 17.85 -10.84
C LEU A 344 2.71 18.77 -11.27
N ASN A 345 2.92 19.61 -12.28
CA ASN A 345 1.90 20.53 -12.82
C ASN A 345 0.74 19.83 -13.54
N GLN A 346 0.84 18.52 -13.80
CA GLN A 346 -0.22 17.67 -14.35
C GLN A 346 -0.80 16.71 -13.31
N VAL A 347 -0.72 17.04 -12.03
CA VAL A 347 -1.26 16.18 -10.94
C VAL A 347 -2.76 15.91 -11.09
N ASN A 348 -3.52 16.86 -11.65
CA ASN A 348 -4.95 16.69 -11.86
C ASN A 348 -5.24 15.69 -13.00
N GLU A 349 -4.46 15.70 -14.07
CA GLU A 349 -4.53 14.72 -15.16
C GLU A 349 -4.12 13.32 -14.65
N ALA A 350 -3.12 13.26 -13.78
CA ALA A 350 -2.73 12.00 -13.11
C ALA A 350 -3.88 11.43 -12.25
N LEU A 351 -4.62 12.29 -11.53
CA LEU A 351 -5.82 11.91 -10.76
C LEU A 351 -6.91 11.32 -11.65
N GLU A 352 -7.16 11.92 -12.81
CA GLU A 352 -8.14 11.38 -13.77
C GLU A 352 -7.65 10.06 -14.37
N ALA A 353 -6.36 9.95 -14.75
CA ALA A 353 -5.78 8.71 -15.26
C ALA A 353 -5.90 7.56 -14.27
N ALA A 354 -5.79 7.82 -12.96
CA ALA A 354 -5.93 6.81 -11.92
C ALA A 354 -7.35 6.22 -11.79
N GLN A 355 -8.37 6.87 -12.36
CA GLN A 355 -9.73 6.33 -12.42
C GLN A 355 -9.88 5.30 -13.56
N HIS A 356 -9.01 5.32 -14.57
CA HIS A 356 -9.04 4.42 -15.73
C HIS A 356 -8.04 3.27 -15.56
N ARG A 357 -8.51 2.10 -15.13
CA ARG A 357 -7.67 0.95 -14.76
C ARG A 357 -7.63 -0.14 -15.82
N SER A 358 -7.30 0.19 -17.06
CA SER A 358 -7.23 -0.79 -18.17
C SER A 358 -6.18 -1.89 -17.94
N HIS A 359 -5.04 -1.54 -17.32
CA HIS A 359 -3.93 -2.45 -17.02
C HIS A 359 -3.98 -3.02 -15.61
N GLY A 360 -5.09 -2.85 -14.89
CA GLY A 360 -5.28 -3.35 -13.54
C GLY A 360 -4.17 -2.92 -12.59
N GLY A 361 -3.72 -3.84 -11.75
CA GLY A 361 -2.69 -3.58 -10.75
C GLY A 361 -1.26 -3.52 -11.26
N PHE A 362 -1.01 -3.81 -12.53
CA PHE A 362 0.31 -3.63 -13.14
C PHE A 362 0.62 -2.17 -13.45
N ASN A 363 -0.41 -1.35 -13.67
CA ASN A 363 -0.21 0.07 -13.94
C ASN A 363 0.08 0.86 -12.66
N ASN A 364 1.09 1.70 -12.72
CA ASN A 364 1.53 2.61 -11.66
C ASN A 364 1.48 4.05 -12.19
N ILE A 365 0.58 4.87 -11.62
CA ILE A 365 0.52 6.29 -11.93
C ILE A 365 1.50 7.02 -11.03
N VAL A 366 2.40 7.77 -11.63
CA VAL A 366 3.52 8.43 -10.93
C VAL A 366 3.50 9.92 -11.23
N VAL A 367 3.57 10.74 -10.19
CA VAL A 367 3.87 12.18 -10.31
C VAL A 367 5.37 12.35 -10.16
N THR A 368 6.03 12.96 -11.17
CA THR A 368 7.48 13.25 -11.20
C THR A 368 7.76 14.70 -10.85
N LEU A 369 8.89 14.94 -10.12
CA LEU A 369 9.28 16.24 -9.58
C LEU A 369 10.73 16.59 -9.93
#